data_8ff43aebb5edf95a1dd4172a255d2612
#
_entry.id   8ff43aebb5edf95a1dd4172a255d2612
#
_cell.length_a   1.000
_cell.length_b   1.000
_cell.length_c   1.000
_cell.angle_alpha   90.00
_cell.angle_beta   90.00
_cell.angle_gamma   90.00
#
_symmetry.space_group_name_H-M   'P 1'
#
loop_
_entity.id
_entity.type
_entity.pdbx_description
1 polymer ?
#
loop_
_entity_poly.entity_id
_entity_poly.type
_entity_poly.pdbx_seq_one_letter_code
_entity_poly.pdbx_strand_id
1 'polypeptide(L)'
;MGGRQIDTSLAAQNAALAAESIGLGVVFLGVMRNAAKEVAEIIGLPPYSFVTFGMAVGRPDPARTSSQRPRLPQAAVLHHNGYRQDSYRPLLEGYEAAYRHFREKHPGEPAAILHDRQRL
;
A
#
# COMPACT_ATOMS: atom_id res chain seq x y z
N MET A 1 11.35 -6.09 18.36
CA MET A 1 10.51 -4.96 17.91
C MET A 1 9.51 -5.31 16.79
N GLY A 2 9.72 -6.36 16.01
CA GLY A 2 8.87 -6.69 14.84
C GLY A 2 7.43 -7.15 15.12
N GLY A 3 7.13 -7.81 16.22
CA GLY A 3 5.83 -8.43 16.46
C GLY A 3 4.65 -7.44 16.50
N ARG A 4 4.79 -6.33 17.19
CA ARG A 4 3.70 -5.34 17.34
C ARG A 4 3.29 -4.64 16.02
N GLN A 5 4.23 -4.48 15.09
CA GLN A 5 3.93 -3.93 13.74
C GLN A 5 3.11 -4.91 12.91
N ILE A 6 3.42 -6.21 13.03
CA ILE A 6 2.68 -7.28 12.36
C ILE A 6 1.25 -7.33 12.91
N ASP A 7 1.07 -7.34 14.22
CA ASP A 7 -0.25 -7.35 14.85
C ASP A 7 -1.10 -6.15 14.43
N THR A 8 -0.50 -4.95 14.41
CA THR A 8 -1.18 -3.73 13.95
C THR A 8 -1.62 -3.86 12.48
N SER A 9 -0.77 -4.42 11.62
CA SER A 9 -1.09 -4.59 10.19
C SER A 9 -2.20 -5.61 9.97
N LEU A 10 -2.20 -6.71 10.72
CA LEU A 10 -3.26 -7.73 10.66
C LEU A 10 -4.60 -7.17 11.14
N ALA A 11 -4.61 -6.44 12.25
CA ALA A 11 -5.80 -5.78 12.77
C ALA A 11 -6.36 -4.75 11.79
N ALA A 12 -5.50 -3.93 11.18
CA ALA A 12 -5.91 -2.93 10.20
C ALA A 12 -6.46 -3.57 8.91
N GLN A 13 -5.88 -4.69 8.44
CA GLN A 13 -6.41 -5.41 7.30
C GLN A 13 -7.81 -5.97 7.59
N ASN A 14 -8.05 -6.51 8.78
CA ASN A 14 -9.38 -6.97 9.18
C ASN A 14 -10.38 -5.82 9.24
N ALA A 15 -9.98 -4.67 9.78
CA ALA A 15 -10.82 -3.47 9.81
C ALA A 15 -11.15 -2.98 8.39
N ALA A 16 -10.18 -3.02 7.47
CA ALA A 16 -10.42 -2.66 6.07
C ALA A 16 -11.45 -3.58 5.41
N LEU A 17 -11.30 -4.89 5.55
CA LEU A 17 -12.26 -5.87 5.01
C LEU A 17 -13.66 -5.69 5.62
N ALA A 18 -13.75 -5.44 6.93
CA ALA A 18 -15.02 -5.17 7.59
C ALA A 18 -15.68 -3.89 7.05
N ALA A 19 -14.91 -2.82 6.84
CA ALA A 19 -15.42 -1.57 6.27
C ALA A 19 -15.93 -1.78 4.84
N GLU A 20 -15.18 -2.46 4.00
CA GLU A 20 -15.55 -2.77 2.62
C GLU A 20 -16.81 -3.66 2.55
N SER A 21 -16.96 -4.61 3.48
CA SER A 21 -18.13 -5.50 3.53
C SER A 21 -19.46 -4.78 3.78
N ILE A 22 -19.41 -3.57 4.34
CA ILE A 22 -20.59 -2.71 4.56
C ILE A 22 -20.66 -1.53 3.58
N GLY A 23 -19.90 -1.58 2.47
CA GLY A 23 -19.94 -0.60 1.40
C GLY A 23 -19.12 0.67 1.63
N LEU A 24 -18.20 0.67 2.58
CA LEU A 24 -17.25 1.76 2.76
C LEU A 24 -16.01 1.54 1.90
N GLY A 25 -15.36 2.64 1.50
CA GLY A 25 -14.04 2.62 0.87
C GLY A 25 -12.94 2.81 1.91
N VAL A 26 -11.78 2.20 1.65
CA VAL A 26 -10.62 2.27 2.55
C VAL A 26 -9.36 2.59 1.76
N VAL A 27 -8.48 3.41 2.33
CA VAL A 27 -7.12 3.62 1.81
C VAL A 27 -6.11 3.68 2.94
N PHE A 28 -5.01 2.94 2.78
CA PHE A 28 -3.87 2.99 3.69
C PHE A 28 -2.94 4.14 3.34
N LEU A 29 -2.57 4.94 4.34
CA LEU A 29 -1.78 6.17 4.20
C LEU A 29 -0.37 5.95 4.75
N GLY A 30 0.53 5.46 3.90
CA GLY A 30 1.93 5.24 4.24
C GLY A 30 2.71 6.54 4.47
N VAL A 31 2.24 7.66 3.94
CA VAL A 31 2.85 8.99 4.07
C VAL A 31 2.98 9.45 5.53
N MET A 32 2.18 8.92 6.44
CA MET A 32 2.24 9.23 7.88
C MET A 32 3.63 8.95 8.48
N ARG A 33 4.42 8.05 7.87
CA ARG A 33 5.79 7.75 8.32
C ARG A 33 6.79 8.86 8.04
N ASN A 34 6.48 9.77 7.11
CA ASN A 34 7.38 10.87 6.76
C ASN A 34 7.48 11.92 7.87
N ALA A 35 6.46 12.01 8.73
CA ALA A 35 6.37 12.92 9.87
C ALA A 35 5.94 12.14 11.15
N ALA A 36 6.53 10.95 11.36
CA ALA A 36 6.08 10.02 12.39
C ALA A 36 6.16 10.60 13.82
N LYS A 37 7.15 11.47 14.10
CA LYS A 37 7.31 12.12 15.40
C LYS A 37 6.20 13.15 15.62
N GLU A 38 5.98 14.03 14.67
CA GLU A 38 4.95 15.07 14.73
C GLU A 38 3.55 14.45 14.84
N VAL A 39 3.29 13.39 14.09
CA VAL A 39 2.03 12.67 14.18
C VAL A 39 1.86 12.03 15.57
N ALA A 40 2.91 11.41 16.11
CA ALA A 40 2.88 10.83 17.45
C ALA A 40 2.59 11.87 18.53
N GLU A 41 3.17 13.06 18.42
CA GLU A 41 2.93 14.18 19.33
C GLU A 41 1.48 14.69 19.24
N ILE A 42 0.94 14.87 18.03
CA ILE A 42 -0.43 15.35 17.79
C ILE A 42 -1.48 14.40 18.38
N ILE A 43 -1.29 13.09 18.22
CA ILE A 43 -2.25 12.09 18.70
C ILE A 43 -1.94 11.58 20.11
N GLY A 44 -0.90 12.12 20.77
CA GLY A 44 -0.55 11.79 22.15
C GLY A 44 -0.09 10.35 22.36
N LEU A 45 0.72 9.80 21.44
CA LEU A 45 1.23 8.44 21.58
C LEU A 45 2.16 8.32 22.82
N PRO A 46 2.06 7.19 23.56
CA PRO A 46 2.96 6.93 24.67
C PRO A 46 4.41 6.71 24.21
N PRO A 47 5.40 6.86 25.09
CA PRO A 47 6.80 6.57 24.80
C PRO A 47 6.99 5.19 24.16
N TYR A 48 7.96 5.07 23.26
CA TYR A 48 8.30 3.84 22.52
C TYR A 48 7.19 3.35 21.54
N SER A 49 6.24 4.22 21.22
CA SER A 49 5.22 3.97 20.20
C SER A 49 5.44 4.87 18.98
N PHE A 50 5.05 4.40 17.81
CA PHE A 50 5.11 5.19 16.56
C PHE A 50 3.99 4.80 15.60
N VAL A 51 3.69 5.69 14.67
CA VAL A 51 2.68 5.46 13.63
C VAL A 51 3.28 4.65 12.50
N THR A 52 2.72 3.48 12.24
CA THR A 52 3.13 2.61 11.12
C THR A 52 2.53 3.10 9.80
N PHE A 53 1.26 3.47 9.82
CA PHE A 53 0.48 4.04 8.71
C PHE A 53 -0.81 4.64 9.26
N GLY A 54 -1.47 5.46 8.46
CA GLY A 54 -2.86 5.87 8.69
C GLY A 54 -3.82 5.02 7.85
N MET A 55 -5.09 5.11 8.17
CA MET A 55 -6.16 4.53 7.37
C MET A 55 -7.31 5.54 7.28
N ALA A 56 -7.68 5.92 6.05
CA ALA A 56 -8.88 6.70 5.82
C ALA A 56 -10.02 5.76 5.41
N VAL A 57 -11.16 5.94 6.05
CA VAL A 57 -12.38 5.14 5.81
C VAL A 57 -13.52 6.11 5.53
N GLY A 58 -14.31 5.85 4.49
CA GLY A 58 -15.40 6.73 4.13
C GLY A 58 -16.33 6.14 3.07
N ARG A 59 -17.39 6.85 2.77
CA ARG A 59 -18.29 6.47 1.66
C ARG A 59 -17.63 6.85 0.35
N PRO A 60 -17.47 5.89 -0.61
CA PRO A 60 -16.96 6.19 -1.94
C PRO A 60 -17.87 7.20 -2.65
N ASP A 61 -17.28 8.16 -3.33
CA ASP A 61 -18.01 9.06 -4.22
C ASP A 61 -18.29 8.32 -5.55
N PRO A 62 -19.55 8.05 -5.90
CA PRO A 62 -19.87 7.32 -7.13
C PRO A 62 -19.49 8.08 -8.40
N ALA A 63 -19.32 9.41 -8.33
CA ALA A 63 -18.83 10.23 -9.43
C ALA A 63 -17.30 10.19 -9.61
N ARG A 64 -16.57 9.65 -8.65
CA ARG A 64 -15.09 9.56 -8.62
C ARG A 64 -14.61 8.13 -8.42
N THR A 65 -15.07 7.23 -9.26
CA THR A 65 -14.60 5.83 -9.21
C THR A 65 -13.15 5.78 -9.67
N SER A 66 -12.28 5.21 -8.84
CA SER A 66 -10.91 4.93 -9.23
C SER A 66 -10.84 3.67 -10.09
N SER A 67 -9.95 3.68 -11.08
CA SER A 67 -9.68 2.50 -11.88
C SER A 67 -8.84 1.48 -11.10
N GLN A 68 -8.98 0.20 -11.42
CA GLN A 68 -8.17 -0.84 -10.83
C GLN A 68 -6.72 -0.72 -11.30
N ARG A 69 -5.82 -0.42 -10.39
CA ARG A 69 -4.38 -0.31 -10.69
C ARG A 69 -3.78 -1.68 -10.99
N PRO A 70 -2.83 -1.76 -11.93
CA PRO A 70 -2.06 -2.99 -12.16
C PRO A 70 -1.42 -3.50 -10.86
N ARG A 71 -1.35 -4.81 -10.74
CA ARG A 71 -0.67 -5.51 -9.65
C ARG A 71 0.50 -6.30 -10.21
N LEU A 72 1.47 -6.60 -9.35
CA LEU A 72 2.53 -7.55 -9.72
C LEU A 72 1.92 -8.88 -10.16
N PRO A 73 2.47 -9.55 -11.18
CA PRO A 73 2.04 -10.87 -11.56
C PRO A 73 2.11 -11.85 -10.38
N GLN A 74 1.21 -12.82 -10.33
CA GLN A 74 1.16 -13.79 -9.23
C GLN A 74 2.51 -14.52 -9.05
N ALA A 75 3.21 -14.84 -10.13
CA ALA A 75 4.52 -15.48 -10.09
C ALA A 75 5.63 -14.64 -9.43
N ALA A 76 5.42 -13.31 -9.27
CA ALA A 76 6.35 -12.44 -8.56
C ALA A 76 6.11 -12.41 -7.04
N VAL A 77 4.96 -12.89 -6.57
CA VAL A 77 4.56 -12.80 -5.16
C VAL A 77 4.20 -14.16 -4.54
N LEU A 78 3.94 -15.19 -5.36
CA LEU A 78 3.63 -16.54 -4.92
C LEU A 78 4.72 -17.50 -5.37
N HIS A 79 5.37 -18.14 -4.39
CA HIS A 79 6.45 -19.11 -4.62
C HIS A 79 6.05 -20.46 -4.03
N HIS A 80 6.21 -21.54 -4.82
CA HIS A 80 5.95 -22.91 -4.38
C HIS A 80 7.24 -23.54 -3.85
N ASN A 81 7.21 -24.06 -2.62
CA ASN A 81 8.28 -24.81 -1.96
C ASN A 81 9.61 -24.07 -1.72
N GLY A 82 9.75 -22.81 -2.16
CA GLY A 82 10.96 -22.03 -1.97
C GLY A 82 10.92 -20.71 -2.72
N TYR A 83 11.60 -19.70 -2.21
CA TYR A 83 11.67 -18.38 -2.81
C TYR A 83 12.56 -18.40 -4.06
N ARG A 84 12.09 -17.80 -5.16
CA ARG A 84 12.80 -17.70 -6.44
C ARG A 84 13.00 -16.24 -6.81
N GLN A 85 14.24 -15.88 -7.15
CA GLN A 85 14.60 -14.54 -7.61
C GLN A 85 14.90 -14.46 -9.12
N ASP A 86 15.22 -15.58 -9.75
CA ASP A 86 15.67 -15.70 -11.13
C ASP A 86 14.69 -15.12 -12.16
N SER A 87 13.40 -15.25 -11.91
CA SER A 87 12.33 -14.74 -12.77
C SER A 87 11.80 -13.34 -12.40
N TYR A 88 12.31 -12.73 -11.33
CA TYR A 88 11.71 -11.51 -10.77
C TYR A 88 11.87 -10.30 -11.69
N ARG A 89 13.07 -10.11 -12.30
CA ARG A 89 13.36 -8.95 -13.15
C ARG A 89 12.44 -8.85 -14.38
N PRO A 90 12.24 -9.91 -15.20
CA PRO A 90 11.32 -9.85 -16.32
C PRO A 90 9.86 -9.58 -15.91
N LEU A 91 9.44 -10.13 -14.77
CA LEU A 91 8.10 -9.91 -14.23
C LEU A 91 7.90 -8.45 -13.78
N LEU A 92 8.93 -7.84 -13.20
CA LEU A 92 8.92 -6.43 -12.81
C LEU A 92 8.86 -5.51 -14.04
N GLU A 93 9.63 -5.79 -15.09
CA GLU A 93 9.61 -5.04 -16.34
C GLU A 93 8.22 -5.07 -17.00
N GLY A 94 7.58 -6.22 -17.02
CA GLY A 94 6.20 -6.37 -17.49
C GLY A 94 5.19 -5.55 -16.66
N TYR A 95 5.34 -5.56 -15.35
CA TYR A 95 4.54 -4.74 -14.47
C TYR A 95 4.75 -3.24 -14.70
N GLU A 96 5.99 -2.79 -14.87
CA GLU A 96 6.32 -1.38 -15.14
C GLU A 96 5.70 -0.90 -16.47
N ALA A 97 5.72 -1.76 -17.49
CA ALA A 97 5.07 -1.46 -18.78
C ALA A 97 3.55 -1.32 -18.62
N ALA A 98 2.91 -2.26 -17.93
CA ALA A 98 1.47 -2.20 -17.64
C ALA A 98 1.10 -0.96 -16.82
N TYR A 99 1.92 -0.61 -15.82
CA TYR A 99 1.70 0.56 -14.98
C TYR A 99 1.88 1.87 -15.74
N ARG A 100 2.84 1.96 -16.66
CA ARG A 100 3.02 3.12 -17.55
C ARG A 100 1.81 3.33 -18.43
N HIS A 101 1.32 2.27 -19.07
CA HIS A 101 0.11 2.31 -19.89
C HIS A 101 -1.14 2.72 -19.08
N PHE A 102 -1.27 2.22 -17.86
CA PHE A 102 -2.33 2.64 -16.95
C PHE A 102 -2.27 4.16 -16.68
N ARG A 103 -1.09 4.72 -16.42
CA ARG A 103 -0.92 6.15 -16.17
C ARG A 103 -1.25 7.02 -17.38
N GLU A 104 -0.90 6.57 -18.58
CA GLU A 104 -1.25 7.26 -19.82
C GLU A 104 -2.77 7.42 -19.98
N LYS A 105 -3.52 6.40 -19.57
CA LYS A 105 -4.99 6.41 -19.60
C LYS A 105 -5.64 7.18 -18.42
N HIS A 106 -4.90 7.39 -17.34
CA HIS A 106 -5.42 7.99 -16.11
C HIS A 106 -4.48 9.08 -15.58
N PRO A 107 -4.32 10.20 -16.32
CA PRO A 107 -3.32 11.25 -16.02
C PRO A 107 -3.56 11.99 -14.70
N GLY A 108 -4.78 11.94 -14.14
CA GLY A 108 -5.13 12.55 -12.86
C GLY A 108 -4.85 11.70 -11.62
N GLU A 109 -4.45 10.43 -11.78
CA GLU A 109 -4.15 9.57 -10.64
C GLU A 109 -2.71 9.80 -10.13
N PRO A 110 -2.51 9.87 -8.79
CA PRO A 110 -1.19 10.08 -8.22
C PRO A 110 -0.22 8.96 -8.63
N ALA A 111 1.01 9.36 -8.98
CA ALA A 111 2.07 8.41 -9.26
C ALA A 111 2.32 7.52 -8.04
N ALA A 112 2.41 6.19 -8.24
CA ALA A 112 3.06 5.37 -7.24
C ALA A 112 4.53 5.82 -7.16
N ILE A 113 4.99 6.14 -5.96
CA ILE A 113 6.40 6.43 -5.73
C ILE A 113 7.12 5.08 -5.90
N LEU A 114 7.57 4.80 -7.12
CA LEU A 114 8.57 3.77 -7.32
C LEU A 114 9.85 4.33 -6.68
N HIS A 115 10.29 3.72 -5.60
CA HIS A 115 11.51 4.09 -4.93
C HIS A 115 12.66 4.11 -5.94
N ASP A 116 13.38 5.23 -5.96
CA ASP A 116 14.59 5.44 -6.73
C ASP A 116 15.51 4.20 -6.62
N ARG A 117 15.82 3.59 -7.75
CA ARG A 117 16.60 2.35 -7.87
C ARG A 117 18.06 2.49 -7.40
N GLN A 118 18.47 3.66 -6.89
CA GLN A 118 19.87 3.95 -6.53
C GLN A 118 20.21 3.68 -5.06
N ARG A 119 19.30 3.11 -4.25
CA ARG A 119 19.54 2.88 -2.81
C ARG A 119 19.36 1.43 -2.35
N LEU A 120 19.70 0.46 -3.19
CA LEU A 120 19.91 -0.93 -2.75
C LEU A 120 21.32 -1.36 -3.11
#